data_0e63497964bef570ee5cef1e25c12ba1
#
_entry.id   0e63497964bef570ee5cef1e25c12ba1
#
_cell.length_a   1.000
_cell.length_b   1.000
_cell.length_c   1.000
_cell.angle_alpha   90.00
_cell.angle_beta   90.00
_cell.angle_gamma   90.00
#
_symmetry.space_group_name_H-M   'P 1'
#
loop_
_entity.id
_entity.type
_entity.pdbx_description
1 polymer ?
#
loop_
_entity_poly.entity_id
_entity_poly.type
_entity_poly.pdbx_seq_one_letter_code
_entity_poly.pdbx_strand_id
1 'polypeptide(L)'
;LVPRSRRAAARRRGLRSPTGDAKLVNGVAYTGDGGRTWSIVHRESDRPAANFSTSWIETRTMEDGHSVWLDAPYDLAAAPSDPLICYVTDLFRTYRTLDGGRTWAQVNSAPAGNGAWVSRGLDVTNHYGLVWDPFDPTRVFVPSTDIGLFRSEDGGATWIGSSTGVPRSWRNTAYWVAFDPEVKDL
;
A
#
# COMPACT_ATOMS: atom_id res chain seq x y z
N LEU A 1 15.58 18.76 -31.93
CA LEU A 1 16.11 18.87 -30.54
C LEU A 1 15.28 17.90 -29.68
N VAL A 2 15.85 16.74 -29.36
CA VAL A 2 15.24 15.79 -28.42
C VAL A 2 15.35 16.40 -27.02
N PRO A 3 14.25 16.49 -26.25
CA PRO A 3 14.32 16.99 -24.89
C PRO A 3 15.26 16.09 -24.08
N ARG A 4 16.23 16.67 -23.38
CA ARG A 4 17.12 15.94 -22.49
C ARG A 4 16.30 15.19 -21.45
N SER A 5 16.40 13.88 -21.47
CA SER A 5 15.68 12.97 -20.57
C SER A 5 15.93 13.36 -19.12
N ARG A 6 14.86 13.73 -18.43
CA ARG A 6 14.87 13.85 -16.97
C ARG A 6 15.01 12.44 -16.42
N ARG A 7 15.98 12.18 -15.57
CA ARG A 7 16.22 10.87 -15.01
C ARG A 7 15.74 10.86 -13.56
N ALA A 8 14.88 9.92 -13.23
CA ALA A 8 14.59 9.55 -11.85
C ALA A 8 15.47 8.36 -11.47
N ALA A 9 15.96 8.34 -10.25
CA ALA A 9 16.72 7.23 -9.73
C ALA A 9 16.19 6.85 -8.34
N ALA A 10 15.89 5.58 -8.16
CA ALA A 10 15.67 5.00 -6.84
C ALA A 10 17.03 4.64 -6.24
N ARG A 11 17.30 5.04 -5.01
CA ARG A 11 18.56 4.72 -4.35
C ARG A 11 18.34 4.37 -2.88
N ARG A 12 18.83 3.19 -2.47
CA ARG A 12 19.11 2.91 -1.05
C ARG A 12 20.27 3.77 -0.61
N ARG A 13 20.04 4.76 0.24
CA ARG A 13 21.11 5.45 0.94
C ARG A 13 20.66 5.75 2.36
N GLY A 14 21.46 5.33 3.32
CA GLY A 14 21.33 5.80 4.69
C GLY A 14 21.53 7.31 4.71
N LEU A 15 20.45 8.07 4.86
CA LEU A 15 20.51 9.48 5.17
C LEU A 15 20.58 9.60 6.69
N ARG A 16 21.63 10.22 7.19
CA ARG A 16 21.70 10.55 8.63
C ARG A 16 20.64 11.61 8.93
N SER A 17 19.83 11.34 9.93
CA SER A 17 18.99 12.35 10.53
C SER A 17 19.86 13.45 11.13
N PRO A 18 19.42 14.72 11.16
CA PRO A 18 20.10 15.79 11.90
C PRO A 18 20.24 15.51 13.40
N THR A 19 19.48 14.55 13.93
CA THR A 19 19.50 14.12 15.34
C THR A 19 20.44 12.96 15.63
N GLY A 20 21.25 12.50 14.66
CA GLY A 20 22.30 11.50 14.90
C GLY A 20 21.88 10.03 14.79
N ASP A 21 20.60 9.71 14.78
CA ASP A 21 20.11 8.35 14.58
C ASP A 21 20.09 8.01 13.09
N ALA A 22 20.92 7.07 12.68
CA ALA A 22 20.96 6.56 11.32
C ALA A 22 19.77 5.65 11.02
N LYS A 23 18.56 6.20 10.89
CA LYS A 23 17.46 5.48 10.26
C LYS A 23 17.74 5.43 8.76
N LEU A 24 17.78 4.23 8.21
CA LEU A 24 17.79 4.03 6.76
C LEU A 24 16.43 4.51 6.23
N VAL A 25 16.44 5.56 5.44
CA VAL A 25 15.24 6.09 4.79
C VAL A 25 15.35 5.79 3.30
N ASN A 26 14.39 5.05 2.78
CA ASN A 26 14.26 4.82 1.36
C ASN A 26 13.51 5.98 0.71
N GLY A 27 13.76 6.22 -0.58
CA GLY A 27 13.08 7.31 -1.25
C GLY A 27 13.40 7.38 -2.73
N VAL A 28 12.74 8.31 -3.41
CA VAL A 28 12.94 8.64 -4.80
C VAL A 28 13.57 10.03 -4.90
N ALA A 29 14.66 10.13 -5.63
CA ALA A 29 15.30 11.38 -5.95
C ALA A 29 15.07 11.74 -7.41
N TYR A 30 14.85 13.01 -7.68
CA TYR A 30 14.65 13.58 -9.00
C TYR A 30 15.77 14.55 -9.37
N THR A 31 16.17 14.52 -10.63
CA THR A 31 17.06 15.52 -11.24
C THR A 31 16.41 16.11 -12.48
N GLY A 32 16.49 17.42 -12.64
CA GLY A 32 16.05 18.14 -13.83
C GLY A 32 17.20 18.64 -14.72
N ASP A 33 18.45 18.44 -14.29
CA ASP A 33 19.65 19.02 -14.90
C ASP A 33 20.70 17.98 -15.31
N GLY A 34 20.27 16.73 -15.50
CA GLY A 34 21.16 15.64 -15.93
C GLY A 34 22.04 15.07 -14.82
N GLY A 35 21.60 15.19 -13.58
CA GLY A 35 22.28 14.61 -12.41
C GLY A 35 23.25 15.54 -11.71
N ARG A 36 23.26 16.82 -12.05
CA ARG A 36 24.08 17.83 -11.36
C ARG A 36 23.52 18.16 -9.99
N THR A 37 22.18 18.29 -9.91
CA THR A 37 21.46 18.47 -8.64
C THR A 37 20.37 17.43 -8.49
N TRP A 38 20.05 17.06 -7.24
CA TRP A 38 19.05 16.07 -6.89
C TRP A 38 18.16 16.59 -5.77
N SER A 39 16.88 16.40 -5.91
CA SER A 39 15.89 16.64 -4.85
C SER A 39 15.17 15.36 -4.48
N ILE A 40 14.89 15.16 -3.19
CA ILE A 40 14.09 14.03 -2.73
C ILE A 40 12.63 14.38 -2.97
N VAL A 41 11.97 13.60 -3.83
CA VAL A 41 10.55 13.78 -4.21
C VAL A 41 9.63 12.77 -3.54
N HIS A 42 10.17 11.68 -3.03
CA HIS A 42 9.51 10.72 -2.17
C HIS A 42 10.45 10.31 -1.06
N ARG A 43 9.98 10.34 0.16
CA ARG A 43 10.68 9.81 1.32
C ARG A 43 9.72 8.97 2.12
N GLU A 44 10.09 7.72 2.32
CA GLU A 44 9.40 6.89 3.28
C GLU A 44 9.76 7.36 4.70
N SER A 45 8.75 7.54 5.52
CA SER A 45 8.90 7.92 6.92
C SER A 45 7.88 7.12 7.74
N ASP A 46 8.06 7.06 9.05
CA ASP A 46 7.11 6.44 9.99
C ASP A 46 5.70 7.11 9.95
N ARG A 47 5.53 8.13 9.12
CA ARG A 47 4.26 8.80 8.86
C ARG A 47 4.10 8.99 7.36
N PRO A 48 2.89 8.80 6.81
CA PRO A 48 2.62 9.14 5.43
C PRO A 48 3.07 10.57 5.15
N ALA A 49 3.88 10.76 4.11
CA ALA A 49 4.22 12.11 3.68
C ALA A 49 2.92 12.81 3.22
N ALA A 50 2.80 14.10 3.50
CA ALA A 50 1.59 14.87 3.19
C ALA A 50 1.22 14.88 1.69
N ASN A 51 2.18 14.52 0.82
CA ASN A 51 2.00 14.43 -0.62
C ASN A 51 1.69 13.01 -1.13
N PHE A 52 1.35 12.07 -0.23
CA PHE A 52 1.00 10.69 -0.57
C PHE A 52 -0.45 10.37 -0.25
N SER A 53 -1.14 9.69 -1.15
CA SER A 53 -2.38 9.02 -0.82
C SER A 53 -2.09 7.63 -0.24
N THR A 54 -2.71 7.31 0.88
CA THR A 54 -2.59 6.01 1.53
C THR A 54 -3.50 4.96 0.84
N SER A 55 -3.08 3.71 0.89
CA SER A 55 -3.89 2.55 0.51
C SER A 55 -4.42 1.83 1.75
N TRP A 56 -5.33 0.88 1.55
CA TRP A 56 -5.79 0.00 2.62
C TRP A 56 -4.64 -0.84 3.23
N ILE A 57 -3.65 -1.22 2.43
CA ILE A 57 -2.48 -1.97 2.90
C ILE A 57 -1.69 -1.17 3.93
N GLU A 58 -1.45 0.12 3.68
CA GLU A 58 -0.74 0.98 4.63
C GLU A 58 -1.48 1.13 5.93
N THR A 59 -2.79 1.39 5.86
CA THR A 59 -3.63 1.48 7.05
C THR A 59 -3.52 0.20 7.88
N ARG A 60 -3.58 -0.94 7.20
CA ARG A 60 -3.54 -2.25 7.86
C ARG A 60 -2.18 -2.55 8.47
N THR A 61 -1.09 -2.35 7.74
CA THR A 61 0.27 -2.61 8.22
C THR A 61 0.69 -1.64 9.32
N MET A 62 0.22 -0.39 9.29
CA MET A 62 0.41 0.58 10.37
C MET A 62 -0.32 0.16 11.64
N GLU A 63 -1.56 -0.32 11.53
CA GLU A 63 -2.32 -0.85 12.66
C GLU A 63 -1.61 -2.05 13.30
N ASP A 64 -0.97 -2.89 12.51
CA ASP A 64 -0.29 -4.10 12.97
C ASP A 64 1.17 -3.85 13.38
N GLY A 65 1.73 -2.66 13.15
CA GLY A 65 3.11 -2.30 13.47
C GLY A 65 4.15 -2.90 12.53
N HIS A 66 3.72 -3.39 11.37
CA HIS A 66 4.59 -4.00 10.36
C HIS A 66 5.05 -2.97 9.30
N SER A 67 5.49 -1.81 9.71
CA SER A 67 6.02 -0.78 8.78
C SER A 67 7.24 -1.25 7.99
N VAL A 68 7.94 -2.29 8.46
CA VAL A 68 9.17 -2.80 7.84
C VAL A 68 9.00 -3.45 6.48
N TRP A 69 7.78 -3.89 6.13
CA TRP A 69 7.51 -4.53 4.84
C TRP A 69 7.41 -3.55 3.67
N LEU A 70 7.27 -2.26 3.96
CA LEU A 70 6.93 -1.23 3.00
C LEU A 70 8.13 -0.34 2.62
N ASP A 71 9.33 -0.69 3.06
CA ASP A 71 10.45 0.25 3.22
C ASP A 71 11.31 0.50 1.99
N ALA A 72 11.20 -0.27 0.91
CA ALA A 72 12.14 -0.11 -0.19
C ALA A 72 11.46 -0.05 -1.55
N PRO A 73 11.60 1.04 -2.30
CA PRO A 73 11.31 1.02 -3.72
C PRO A 73 12.15 -0.07 -4.40
N TYR A 74 11.48 -1.01 -5.07
CA TYR A 74 12.17 -2.07 -5.81
C TYR A 74 12.46 -1.66 -7.23
N ASP A 75 11.52 -0.93 -7.85
CA ASP A 75 11.67 -0.48 -9.21
C ASP A 75 11.01 0.89 -9.43
N LEU A 76 11.46 1.57 -10.45
CA LEU A 76 10.99 2.88 -10.84
C LEU A 76 11.02 3.02 -12.35
N ALA A 77 9.89 3.44 -12.92
CA ALA A 77 9.76 3.70 -14.34
C ALA A 77 9.19 5.08 -14.62
N ALA A 78 9.92 5.91 -15.36
CA ALA A 78 9.41 7.16 -15.90
C ALA A 78 8.83 6.94 -17.30
N ALA A 79 7.73 7.58 -17.60
CA ALA A 79 7.12 7.48 -18.94
C ALA A 79 8.05 8.11 -19.98
N PRO A 80 8.33 7.42 -21.10
CA PRO A 80 9.24 7.94 -22.12
C PRO A 80 8.77 9.23 -22.78
N SER A 81 7.44 9.40 -22.89
CA SER A 81 6.81 10.53 -23.56
C SER A 81 6.51 11.71 -22.64
N ASP A 82 6.44 11.49 -21.33
CA ASP A 82 6.14 12.54 -20.35
C ASP A 82 6.99 12.36 -19.08
N PRO A 83 7.99 13.23 -18.88
CA PRO A 83 8.89 13.13 -17.74
C PRO A 83 8.23 13.48 -16.38
N LEU A 84 6.99 13.96 -16.38
CA LEU A 84 6.24 14.20 -15.15
C LEU A 84 5.55 12.94 -14.63
N ILE A 85 5.39 11.95 -15.49
CA ILE A 85 4.77 10.68 -15.15
C ILE A 85 5.85 9.68 -14.73
N CYS A 86 5.72 9.15 -13.52
CA CYS A 86 6.59 8.12 -13.01
C CYS A 86 5.80 7.15 -12.12
N TYR A 87 6.17 5.88 -12.20
CA TYR A 87 5.69 4.85 -11.30
C TYR A 87 6.84 4.36 -10.42
N VAL A 88 6.53 4.04 -9.19
CA VAL A 88 7.43 3.38 -8.24
C VAL A 88 6.70 2.24 -7.57
N THR A 89 7.38 1.11 -7.40
CA THR A 89 6.85 -0.07 -6.74
C THR A 89 7.68 -0.43 -5.52
N ASP A 90 7.05 -0.93 -4.50
CA ASP A 90 7.67 -1.66 -3.41
C ASP A 90 7.08 -3.07 -3.29
N LEU A 91 7.24 -3.73 -2.14
CA LEU A 91 6.79 -5.11 -1.96
C LEU A 91 5.26 -5.27 -2.13
N PHE A 92 4.48 -4.27 -1.75
CA PHE A 92 3.01 -4.35 -1.73
C PHE A 92 2.31 -3.22 -2.48
N ARG A 93 3.03 -2.13 -2.80
CA ARG A 93 2.40 -0.91 -3.29
C ARG A 93 2.94 -0.52 -4.66
N THR A 94 2.07 0.13 -5.41
CA THR A 94 2.45 0.86 -6.62
C THR A 94 1.97 2.29 -6.48
N TYR A 95 2.88 3.23 -6.57
CA TYR A 95 2.60 4.65 -6.57
C TYR A 95 2.82 5.25 -7.94
N ARG A 96 2.04 6.26 -8.26
CA ARG A 96 2.16 7.05 -9.48
C ARG A 96 2.23 8.53 -9.13
N THR A 97 3.11 9.24 -9.79
CA THR A 97 3.09 10.70 -9.90
C THR A 97 2.71 11.12 -11.32
N LEU A 98 2.01 12.24 -11.46
CA LEU A 98 1.68 12.88 -12.73
C LEU A 98 2.25 14.30 -12.79
N ASP A 99 3.01 14.73 -11.79
CA ASP A 99 3.47 16.10 -11.60
C ASP A 99 4.98 16.18 -11.25
N GLY A 100 5.74 15.16 -11.63
CA GLY A 100 7.17 15.09 -11.42
C GLY A 100 7.56 14.84 -9.97
N GLY A 101 6.72 14.18 -9.20
CA GLY A 101 6.97 13.77 -7.82
C GLY A 101 6.52 14.78 -6.77
N ARG A 102 5.74 15.81 -7.14
CA ARG A 102 5.15 16.72 -6.16
C ARG A 102 4.08 16.03 -5.34
N THR A 103 3.26 15.21 -6.01
CA THR A 103 2.28 14.34 -5.38
C THR A 103 2.40 12.92 -5.89
N TRP A 104 2.05 11.96 -5.02
CA TRP A 104 2.07 10.54 -5.32
C TRP A 104 0.73 9.92 -4.93
N ALA A 105 0.13 9.19 -5.85
CA ALA A 105 -1.09 8.45 -5.61
C ALA A 105 -0.82 6.95 -5.69
N GLN A 106 -1.23 6.21 -4.68
CA GLN A 106 -1.28 4.76 -4.79
C GLN A 106 -2.34 4.35 -5.82
N VAL A 107 -2.11 3.27 -6.53
CA VAL A 107 -2.98 2.81 -7.62
C VAL A 107 -3.59 1.42 -7.39
N ASN A 108 -3.38 0.85 -6.20
CA ASN A 108 -3.84 -0.49 -5.83
C ASN A 108 -5.34 -0.52 -5.50
N SER A 109 -5.81 0.48 -4.74
CA SER A 109 -7.16 0.49 -4.19
C SER A 109 -7.75 1.90 -4.18
N ALA A 110 -9.06 1.99 -3.92
CA ALA A 110 -9.74 3.25 -3.68
C ALA A 110 -10.66 3.15 -2.47
N PRO A 111 -10.79 4.22 -1.67
CA PRO A 111 -11.76 4.24 -0.59
C PRO A 111 -13.18 4.20 -1.16
N ALA A 112 -14.05 3.41 -0.54
CA ALA A 112 -15.47 3.24 -0.93
C ALA A 112 -16.44 3.85 0.10
N GLY A 113 -15.94 4.55 1.12
CA GLY A 113 -16.73 5.07 2.24
C GLY A 113 -16.82 4.08 3.42
N ASN A 114 -17.22 4.59 4.58
CA ASN A 114 -17.39 3.81 5.82
C ASN A 114 -16.19 2.91 6.21
N GLY A 115 -14.96 3.33 5.84
CA GLY A 115 -13.75 2.55 6.07
C GLY A 115 -13.56 1.36 5.11
N ALA A 116 -14.47 1.16 4.15
CA ALA A 116 -14.35 0.12 3.14
C ALA A 116 -13.50 0.58 1.95
N TRP A 117 -12.98 -0.41 1.21
CA TRP A 117 -12.11 -0.23 0.06
C TRP A 117 -12.55 -1.09 -1.11
N VAL A 118 -12.23 -0.64 -2.31
CA VAL A 118 -12.35 -1.42 -3.55
C VAL A 118 -10.97 -1.62 -4.15
N SER A 119 -10.67 -2.84 -4.58
CA SER A 119 -9.44 -3.15 -5.31
C SER A 119 -9.48 -2.56 -6.72
N ARG A 120 -8.30 -2.14 -7.20
CA ARG A 120 -8.08 -1.71 -8.58
C ARG A 120 -7.20 -2.68 -9.37
N GLY A 121 -7.05 -3.90 -8.85
CA GLY A 121 -6.41 -5.00 -9.56
C GLY A 121 -4.90 -5.15 -9.35
N LEU A 122 -4.27 -4.31 -8.53
CA LEU A 122 -2.84 -4.41 -8.19
C LEU A 122 -2.60 -4.77 -6.72
N ASP A 123 -3.63 -5.22 -6.01
CA ASP A 123 -3.48 -5.71 -4.64
C ASP A 123 -2.83 -7.09 -4.65
N VAL A 124 -1.78 -7.25 -3.86
CA VAL A 124 -0.99 -8.48 -3.83
C VAL A 124 -1.01 -9.07 -2.43
N THR A 125 -1.65 -10.25 -2.30
CA THR A 125 -1.50 -11.15 -1.15
C THR A 125 -2.08 -12.51 -1.50
N ASN A 126 -1.78 -13.51 -0.66
CA ASN A 126 -2.36 -14.84 -0.80
C ASN A 126 -3.61 -14.96 0.06
N HIS A 127 -4.67 -15.46 -0.54
CA HIS A 127 -5.92 -15.76 0.15
C HIS A 127 -6.06 -17.27 0.33
N TYR A 128 -6.56 -17.69 1.49
CA TYR A 128 -6.77 -19.11 1.80
C TYR A 128 -8.14 -19.62 1.36
N GLY A 129 -9.06 -18.72 1.02
CA GLY A 129 -10.39 -19.08 0.54
C GLY A 129 -11.37 -17.93 0.55
N LEU A 130 -12.60 -18.28 0.19
CA LEU A 130 -13.79 -17.44 0.30
C LEU A 130 -14.81 -18.20 1.13
N VAL A 131 -15.33 -17.57 2.17
CA VAL A 131 -16.32 -18.18 3.06
C VAL A 131 -17.56 -17.31 3.11
N TRP A 132 -18.66 -17.82 2.59
CA TRP A 132 -19.96 -17.16 2.61
C TRP A 132 -20.67 -17.38 3.94
N ASP A 133 -21.29 -16.31 4.43
CA ASP A 133 -22.19 -16.40 5.57
C ASP A 133 -23.43 -17.21 5.18
N PRO A 134 -23.77 -18.28 5.92
CA PRO A 134 -24.94 -19.11 5.59
C PRO A 134 -26.28 -18.39 5.78
N PHE A 135 -26.32 -17.29 6.52
CA PHE A 135 -27.52 -16.53 6.83
C PHE A 135 -27.65 -15.22 6.05
N ASP A 136 -26.56 -14.78 5.41
CA ASP A 136 -26.53 -13.54 4.64
C ASP A 136 -25.74 -13.74 3.33
N PRO A 137 -26.44 -13.89 2.19
CA PRO A 137 -25.80 -14.13 0.90
C PRO A 137 -25.00 -12.94 0.37
N THR A 138 -25.05 -11.78 1.00
CA THR A 138 -24.23 -10.62 0.64
C THR A 138 -22.96 -10.54 1.46
N ARG A 139 -22.89 -11.27 2.58
CA ARG A 139 -21.73 -11.28 3.47
C ARG A 139 -20.76 -12.38 3.08
N VAL A 140 -19.51 -12.00 2.81
CA VAL A 140 -18.43 -12.91 2.47
C VAL A 140 -17.14 -12.51 3.17
N PHE A 141 -16.37 -13.51 3.58
CA PHE A 141 -15.09 -13.36 4.27
C PHE A 141 -13.95 -13.89 3.41
N VAL A 142 -12.81 -13.21 3.46
CA VAL A 142 -11.57 -13.61 2.81
C VAL A 142 -10.47 -13.69 3.86
N PRO A 143 -10.12 -14.90 4.33
CA PRO A 143 -8.94 -15.10 5.16
C PRO A 143 -7.69 -14.99 4.30
N SER A 144 -6.71 -14.21 4.77
CA SER A 144 -5.54 -13.84 3.99
C SER A 144 -4.27 -13.92 4.83
N THR A 145 -3.15 -14.18 4.17
CA THR A 145 -1.83 -14.01 4.77
C THR A 145 -1.44 -12.54 4.82
N ASP A 146 -0.63 -12.16 5.80
CA ASP A 146 0.00 -10.84 6.00
C ASP A 146 -0.95 -9.65 6.22
N ILE A 147 -2.23 -9.79 5.91
CA ILE A 147 -3.23 -8.73 6.02
C ILE A 147 -4.47 -9.14 6.83
N GLY A 148 -4.51 -10.39 7.29
CA GLY A 148 -5.53 -10.93 8.18
C GLY A 148 -6.88 -11.21 7.51
N LEU A 149 -7.97 -10.86 8.16
CA LEU A 149 -9.31 -11.16 7.71
C LEU A 149 -9.99 -9.93 7.12
N PHE A 150 -10.57 -10.11 5.93
CA PHE A 150 -11.44 -9.13 5.29
C PHE A 150 -12.87 -9.63 5.18
N ARG A 151 -13.80 -8.69 5.24
CA ARG A 151 -15.23 -8.90 5.10
C ARG A 151 -15.80 -7.96 4.04
N SER A 152 -16.68 -8.49 3.22
CA SER A 152 -17.62 -7.73 2.39
C SER A 152 -19.02 -7.93 2.92
N GLU A 153 -19.87 -6.92 2.78
CA GLU A 153 -21.30 -6.95 3.11
C GLU A 153 -22.17 -6.62 1.87
N ASP A 154 -21.55 -6.60 0.70
CA ASP A 154 -22.18 -6.23 -0.58
C ASP A 154 -21.82 -7.22 -1.72
N GLY A 155 -21.61 -8.48 -1.38
CA GLY A 155 -21.32 -9.54 -2.34
C GLY A 155 -19.93 -9.45 -2.97
N GLY A 156 -18.97 -8.76 -2.31
CA GLY A 156 -17.60 -8.64 -2.78
C GLY A 156 -17.30 -7.34 -3.53
N ALA A 157 -18.24 -6.41 -3.61
CA ALA A 157 -18.01 -5.14 -4.28
C ALA A 157 -17.07 -4.23 -3.49
N THR A 158 -17.19 -4.23 -2.16
CA THR A 158 -16.28 -3.50 -1.27
C THR A 158 -15.82 -4.37 -0.09
N TRP A 159 -14.68 -4.02 0.50
CA TRP A 159 -14.03 -4.82 1.52
C TRP A 159 -13.56 -3.97 2.70
N ILE A 160 -13.70 -4.51 3.91
CA ILE A 160 -13.24 -3.90 5.15
C ILE A 160 -12.45 -4.91 5.99
N GLY A 161 -11.41 -4.47 6.68
CA GLY A 161 -10.68 -5.29 7.63
C GLY A 161 -11.57 -5.73 8.80
N SER A 162 -11.59 -7.04 9.12
CA SER A 162 -12.50 -7.65 10.09
C SER A 162 -11.73 -8.34 11.21
N SER A 163 -10.87 -7.61 11.93
CA SER A 163 -10.06 -8.14 13.02
C SER A 163 -10.24 -7.38 14.34
N THR A 164 -11.30 -6.61 14.49
CA THR A 164 -11.61 -5.92 15.75
C THR A 164 -11.74 -6.93 16.88
N GLY A 165 -11.07 -6.68 18.01
CA GLY A 165 -11.04 -7.60 19.14
C GLY A 165 -9.96 -8.69 19.09
N VAL A 166 -9.40 -8.98 17.92
CA VAL A 166 -8.26 -9.90 17.80
C VAL A 166 -6.99 -9.23 18.33
N PRO A 167 -6.19 -9.90 19.19
CA PRO A 167 -4.91 -9.36 19.63
C PRO A 167 -4.00 -8.97 18.45
N ARG A 168 -3.32 -7.84 18.54
CA ARG A 168 -2.49 -7.30 17.46
C ARG A 168 -1.50 -8.31 16.89
N SER A 169 -0.85 -9.09 17.76
CA SER A 169 0.10 -10.14 17.36
C SER A 169 -0.50 -11.29 16.56
N TRP A 170 -1.84 -11.39 16.50
CA TRP A 170 -2.55 -12.47 15.82
C TRP A 170 -3.30 -12.00 14.58
N ARG A 171 -3.24 -10.72 14.25
CA ARG A 171 -4.00 -10.14 13.11
C ARG A 171 -3.33 -10.33 11.77
N ASN A 172 -2.05 -10.71 11.75
CA ASN A 172 -1.26 -10.79 10.52
C ASN A 172 -1.84 -11.78 9.51
N THR A 173 -2.28 -12.95 9.97
CA THR A 173 -2.76 -14.00 9.09
C THR A 173 -4.03 -14.62 9.64
N ALA A 174 -5.04 -14.71 8.80
CA ALA A 174 -6.24 -15.52 9.04
C ALA A 174 -6.22 -16.71 8.09
N TYR A 175 -6.41 -17.91 8.61
CA TYR A 175 -6.38 -19.14 7.80
C TYR A 175 -7.76 -19.63 7.44
N TRP A 176 -8.73 -19.42 8.33
CA TRP A 176 -10.06 -20.00 8.20
C TRP A 176 -11.11 -19.13 8.89
N VAL A 177 -12.34 -19.22 8.41
CA VAL A 177 -13.55 -18.74 9.08
C VAL A 177 -14.53 -19.92 9.12
N ALA A 178 -15.12 -20.17 10.26
CA ALA A 178 -16.18 -21.15 10.44
C ALA A 178 -17.45 -20.46 10.96
N PHE A 179 -18.58 -20.91 10.52
CA PHE A 179 -19.88 -20.50 11.02
C PHE A 179 -20.56 -21.65 11.73
N ASP A 180 -21.32 -21.35 12.77
CA ASP A 180 -22.31 -22.27 13.25
C ASP A 180 -23.47 -22.33 12.22
N PRO A 181 -23.84 -23.53 11.71
CA PRO A 181 -24.87 -23.63 10.67
C PRO A 181 -26.29 -23.37 11.18
N GLU A 182 -26.50 -23.36 12.50
CA GLU A 182 -27.82 -23.22 13.12
C GLU A 182 -27.98 -21.88 13.85
N VAL A 183 -26.86 -21.23 14.21
CA VAL A 183 -26.87 -19.99 15.00
C VAL A 183 -26.29 -18.85 14.19
N LYS A 184 -27.16 -17.89 13.88
CA LYS A 184 -26.74 -16.68 13.15
C LYS A 184 -25.71 -15.89 13.95
N ASP A 185 -24.70 -15.39 13.25
CA ASP A 185 -23.62 -14.52 13.78
C ASP A 185 -22.69 -15.22 14.81
N LEU A 186 -22.63 -16.56 14.82
CA LEU A 186 -21.74 -17.35 15.66
C LEU A 186 -20.78 -18.20 14.83
#